data_27142bf1df109bc4ea7caffe35be2dc8
#
_entry.id   27142bf1df109bc4ea7caffe35be2dc8
#
_cell.length_a   1.000
_cell.length_b   1.000
_cell.length_c   1.000
_cell.angle_alpha   90.00
_cell.angle_beta   90.00
_cell.angle_gamma   90.00
#
_symmetry.space_group_name_H-M   'P 1'
#
loop_
_entity.id
_entity.type
_entity.pdbx_description
1 polymer ?
#
loop_
_entity_poly.entity_id
_entity_poly.type
_entity_poly.pdbx_seq_one_letter_code
_entity_poly.pdbx_strand_id
1 'polypeptide(L)'
;YILRGDRFLTRRTIDLGVADLIRSISQRQGVDEHIALAHLLSDYDGAVSDPASLEVYHRMAAEITKAVNFYNYNNREKTLSRVYLCGGGAAITQIHDAIRQLTDLEICPVTRLLPDGISPDEAYLYPRAVGCALQD
;
A
#
# COMPACT_ATOMS: atom_id res chain seq x y z
N TYR A 1 7.15 5.88 4.88
CA TYR A 1 8.46 6.52 4.84
C TYR A 1 8.44 7.64 3.81
N ILE A 2 8.98 8.80 4.14
CA ILE A 2 9.14 9.93 3.22
C ILE A 2 10.63 10.13 2.98
N LEU A 3 11.02 10.11 1.69
CA LEU A 3 12.40 10.18 1.25
C LEU A 3 12.56 11.34 0.24
N ARG A 4 13.79 11.84 0.12
CA ARG A 4 14.19 12.80 -0.90
C ARG A 4 15.50 12.33 -1.53
N GLY A 5 15.43 11.77 -2.74
CA GLY A 5 16.52 10.99 -3.30
C GLY A 5 16.81 9.79 -2.39
N ASP A 6 18.04 9.64 -1.98
CA ASP A 6 18.55 8.62 -1.05
C ASP A 6 18.37 8.98 0.44
N ARG A 7 17.95 10.23 0.72
CA ARG A 7 17.87 10.73 2.09
C ARG A 7 16.52 10.41 2.71
N PHE A 8 16.53 9.68 3.83
CA PHE A 8 15.38 9.53 4.73
C PHE A 8 15.04 10.86 5.42
N LEU A 9 13.79 11.27 5.37
CA LEU A 9 13.30 12.50 6.00
C LEU A 9 12.47 12.21 7.25
N THR A 10 11.45 11.37 7.12
CA THR A 10 10.55 11.03 8.23
C THR A 10 9.78 9.75 7.95
N ARG A 11 9.10 9.24 8.99
CA ARG A 11 8.15 8.13 8.86
C ARG A 11 6.84 8.47 9.55
N ARG A 12 5.76 7.89 9.09
CA ARG A 12 4.47 7.85 9.76
C ARG A 12 3.96 6.42 9.76
N THR A 13 3.44 5.98 10.89
CA THR A 13 2.73 4.70 10.99
C THR A 13 1.24 4.95 10.75
N ILE A 14 0.64 4.09 9.97
CA ILE A 14 -0.80 4.02 9.73
C ILE A 14 -1.23 2.65 10.22
N ASP A 15 -2.08 2.60 11.25
CA ASP A 15 -2.56 1.36 11.86
C ASP A 15 -3.75 0.81 11.06
N LEU A 16 -3.53 0.62 9.76
CA LEU A 16 -4.50 0.07 8.82
C LEU A 16 -3.76 -0.67 7.71
N GLY A 17 -4.21 -1.87 7.38
CA GLY A 17 -3.52 -2.70 6.38
C GLY A 17 -4.35 -3.88 5.91
N VAL A 18 -3.71 -4.84 5.24
CA VAL A 18 -4.35 -6.05 4.70
C VAL A 18 -5.02 -6.88 5.79
N ALA A 19 -4.53 -6.85 7.04
CA ALA A 19 -5.17 -7.53 8.16
C ALA A 19 -6.59 -7.00 8.43
N ASP A 20 -6.80 -5.69 8.27
CA ASP A 20 -8.14 -5.11 8.43
C ASP A 20 -9.08 -5.51 7.29
N LEU A 21 -8.53 -5.65 6.09
CA LEU A 21 -9.26 -6.15 4.92
C LEU A 21 -9.69 -7.61 5.15
N ILE A 22 -8.77 -8.47 5.56
CA ILE A 22 -9.06 -9.88 5.88
C ILE A 22 -10.15 -9.98 6.95
N ARG A 23 -10.03 -9.18 8.01
CA ARG A 23 -11.02 -9.14 9.09
C ARG A 23 -12.40 -8.67 8.61
N SER A 24 -12.44 -7.68 7.73
CA SER A 24 -13.68 -7.19 7.11
C SER A 24 -14.38 -8.28 6.29
N ILE A 25 -13.62 -9.00 5.45
CA ILE A 25 -14.13 -10.13 4.66
C ILE A 25 -14.61 -11.26 5.58
N SER A 26 -13.80 -11.63 6.59
CA SER A 26 -14.15 -12.65 7.59
C SER A 26 -15.49 -12.35 8.27
N GLN A 27 -15.65 -11.14 8.76
CA GLN A 27 -16.88 -10.71 9.44
C GLN A 27 -18.10 -10.73 8.51
N ARG A 28 -17.94 -10.27 7.28
CA ARG A 28 -19.02 -10.21 6.33
C ARG A 28 -19.47 -11.59 5.84
N GLN A 29 -18.52 -12.47 5.54
CA GLN A 29 -18.81 -13.79 5.00
C GLN A 29 -19.06 -14.84 6.09
N GLY A 30 -18.82 -14.50 7.37
CA GLY A 30 -18.97 -15.43 8.49
C GLY A 30 -17.97 -16.58 8.45
N VAL A 31 -16.76 -16.33 7.94
CA VAL A 31 -15.69 -17.32 7.80
C VAL A 31 -14.49 -16.97 8.65
N ASP A 32 -13.62 -17.95 8.90
CA ASP A 32 -12.33 -17.73 9.57
C ASP A 32 -11.39 -16.82 8.75
N GLU A 33 -10.48 -16.09 9.43
CA GLU A 33 -9.54 -15.17 8.78
C GLU A 33 -8.61 -15.87 7.77
N HIS A 34 -8.26 -17.15 7.97
CA HIS A 34 -7.47 -17.90 6.99
C HIS A 34 -8.27 -18.18 5.71
N ILE A 35 -9.56 -18.47 5.86
CA ILE A 35 -10.48 -18.64 4.72
C ILE A 35 -10.70 -17.28 4.03
N ALA A 36 -10.89 -16.21 4.80
CA ALA A 36 -11.02 -14.86 4.28
C ALA A 36 -9.77 -14.41 3.49
N LEU A 37 -8.57 -14.76 3.95
CA LEU A 37 -7.33 -14.54 3.20
C LEU A 37 -7.33 -15.30 1.87
N ALA A 38 -7.74 -16.56 1.87
CA ALA A 38 -7.84 -17.35 0.63
C ALA A 38 -8.86 -16.75 -0.34
N HIS A 39 -10.00 -16.26 0.17
CA HIS A 39 -11.02 -15.56 -0.61
C HIS A 39 -10.47 -14.24 -1.20
N LEU A 40 -9.71 -13.48 -0.43
CA LEU A 40 -9.06 -12.26 -0.92
C LEU A 40 -8.06 -12.56 -2.05
N LEU A 41 -7.23 -13.60 -1.88
CA LEU A 41 -6.19 -13.95 -2.87
C LEU A 41 -6.77 -14.52 -4.17
N SER A 42 -7.92 -15.20 -4.12
CA SER A 42 -8.59 -15.79 -5.27
C SER A 42 -9.74 -14.95 -5.83
N ASP A 43 -10.00 -13.78 -5.23
CA ASP A 43 -11.19 -12.96 -5.48
C ASP A 43 -12.49 -13.76 -5.41
N TYR A 44 -12.56 -14.73 -4.48
CA TYR A 44 -13.75 -15.56 -4.32
C TYR A 44 -14.96 -14.69 -3.95
N ASP A 45 -16.07 -14.90 -4.66
CA ASP A 45 -17.31 -14.15 -4.51
C ASP A 45 -17.14 -12.62 -4.60
N GLY A 46 -16.16 -12.15 -5.39
CA GLY A 46 -15.85 -10.73 -5.55
C GLY A 46 -15.31 -10.07 -4.29
N ALA A 47 -14.62 -10.82 -3.43
CA ALA A 47 -14.11 -10.35 -2.14
C ALA A 47 -13.26 -9.07 -2.25
N VAL A 48 -12.54 -8.92 -3.35
CA VAL A 48 -11.69 -7.74 -3.59
C VAL A 48 -12.51 -6.47 -3.88
N SER A 49 -13.67 -6.62 -4.53
CA SER A 49 -14.53 -5.50 -4.94
C SER A 49 -15.77 -5.34 -4.06
N ASP A 50 -15.85 -6.09 -2.99
CA ASP A 50 -16.91 -6.03 -2.01
C ASP A 50 -17.02 -4.64 -1.36
N PRO A 51 -18.23 -4.11 -1.07
CA PRO A 51 -18.39 -2.81 -0.42
C PRO A 51 -17.60 -2.65 0.88
N ALA A 52 -17.49 -3.69 1.70
CA ALA A 52 -16.72 -3.65 2.93
C ALA A 52 -15.21 -3.59 2.65
N SER A 53 -14.73 -4.25 1.60
CA SER A 53 -13.34 -4.16 1.14
C SER A 53 -13.03 -2.77 0.58
N LEU A 54 -13.94 -2.21 -0.22
CA LEU A 54 -13.81 -0.86 -0.76
C LEU A 54 -13.74 0.19 0.34
N GLU A 55 -14.50 0.05 1.42
CA GLU A 55 -14.43 0.94 2.59
C GLU A 55 -13.03 0.91 3.22
N VAL A 56 -12.43 -0.26 3.38
CA VAL A 56 -11.05 -0.38 3.91
C VAL A 56 -10.05 0.32 2.99
N TYR A 57 -10.16 0.14 1.67
CA TYR A 57 -9.28 0.83 0.72
C TYR A 57 -9.41 2.35 0.79
N HIS A 58 -10.63 2.88 0.86
CA HIS A 58 -10.85 4.32 1.02
C HIS A 58 -10.27 4.85 2.32
N ARG A 59 -10.41 4.12 3.43
CA ARG A 59 -9.80 4.50 4.71
C ARG A 59 -8.28 4.52 4.62
N MET A 60 -7.66 3.51 3.98
CA MET A 60 -6.21 3.47 3.75
C MET A 60 -5.76 4.67 2.92
N ALA A 61 -6.43 4.96 1.82
CA ALA A 61 -6.14 6.09 0.96
C ALA A 61 -6.29 7.43 1.69
N ALA A 62 -7.32 7.58 2.52
CA ALA A 62 -7.54 8.78 3.33
C ALA A 62 -6.40 9.02 4.34
N GLU A 63 -5.90 7.97 4.99
CA GLU A 63 -4.75 8.10 5.91
C GLU A 63 -3.46 8.46 5.17
N ILE A 64 -3.23 7.89 3.99
CA ILE A 64 -2.11 8.28 3.11
C ILE A 64 -2.24 9.77 2.74
N THR A 65 -3.43 10.19 2.31
CA THR A 65 -3.72 11.60 1.95
C THR A 65 -3.44 12.55 3.11
N LYS A 66 -3.85 12.21 4.32
CA LYS A 66 -3.55 13.01 5.53
C LYS A 66 -2.04 13.13 5.74
N ALA A 67 -1.28 12.05 5.58
CA ALA A 67 0.16 12.05 5.73
C ALA A 67 0.84 12.94 4.67
N VAL A 68 0.41 12.83 3.42
CA VAL A 68 0.90 13.62 2.30
C VAL A 68 0.60 15.11 2.50
N ASN A 69 -0.64 15.45 2.82
CA ASN A 69 -1.07 16.83 3.04
C ASN A 69 -0.31 17.47 4.20
N PHE A 70 -0.13 16.75 5.31
CA PHE A 70 0.66 17.22 6.44
C PHE A 70 2.12 17.52 6.02
N TYR A 71 2.74 16.63 5.26
CA TYR A 71 4.09 16.85 4.76
C TYR A 71 4.16 18.06 3.81
N ASN A 72 3.27 18.11 2.82
CA ASN A 72 3.22 19.17 1.81
C ASN A 72 2.96 20.55 2.42
N TYR A 73 2.09 20.62 3.44
CA TYR A 73 1.81 21.86 4.15
C TYR A 73 3.08 22.45 4.78
N ASN A 74 3.93 21.58 5.34
CA ASN A 74 5.18 22.01 5.99
C ASN A 74 6.36 22.14 5.01
N ASN A 75 6.21 21.71 3.75
CA ASN A 75 7.28 21.67 2.74
C ASN A 75 6.80 22.19 1.39
N ARG A 76 6.24 23.40 1.36
CA ARG A 76 5.57 24.00 0.18
C ARG A 76 6.42 24.06 -1.09
N GLU A 77 7.73 24.22 -0.95
CA GLU A 77 8.65 24.28 -2.10
C GLU A 77 9.01 22.91 -2.69
N LYS A 78 8.75 21.83 -1.95
CA LYS A 78 9.16 20.47 -2.31
C LYS A 78 8.09 19.46 -1.87
N THR A 79 6.95 19.52 -2.54
CA THR A 79 5.82 18.62 -2.30
C THR A 79 6.10 17.19 -2.77
N LEU A 80 5.40 16.24 -2.18
CA LEU A 80 5.43 14.85 -2.64
C LEU A 80 4.66 14.73 -3.95
N SER A 81 5.24 14.01 -4.91
CA SER A 81 4.64 13.75 -6.23
C SER A 81 4.50 12.26 -6.55
N ARG A 82 5.17 11.39 -5.80
CA ARG A 82 5.20 9.95 -6.06
C ARG A 82 4.98 9.14 -4.81
N VAL A 83 4.37 7.97 -4.97
CA VAL A 83 4.25 6.95 -3.94
C VAL A 83 4.68 5.60 -4.49
N TYR A 84 5.41 4.86 -3.68
CA TYR A 84 5.84 3.49 -3.97
C TYR A 84 5.16 2.57 -2.97
N LEU A 85 4.35 1.65 -3.47
CA LEU A 85 3.62 0.69 -2.65
C LEU A 85 4.38 -0.62 -2.59
N CYS A 86 4.46 -1.21 -1.39
CA CYS A 86 5.04 -2.51 -1.16
C CYS A 86 4.31 -3.24 -0.03
N GLY A 87 4.54 -4.55 0.09
CA GLY A 87 3.83 -5.43 1.00
C GLY A 87 2.65 -6.14 0.34
N GLY A 88 1.99 -7.04 1.05
CA GLY A 88 0.97 -7.94 0.50
C GLY A 88 -0.24 -7.27 -0.15
N GLY A 89 -0.53 -6.01 0.21
CA GLY A 89 -1.62 -5.24 -0.41
C GLY A 89 -1.21 -4.46 -1.66
N ALA A 90 0.08 -4.40 -1.99
CA ALA A 90 0.57 -3.55 -3.09
C ALA A 90 0.13 -4.03 -4.48
N ALA A 91 -0.24 -5.31 -4.63
CA ALA A 91 -0.79 -5.88 -5.86
C ALA A 91 -2.29 -5.63 -6.04
N ILE A 92 -3.00 -5.16 -5.01
CA ILE A 92 -4.46 -4.93 -5.06
C ILE A 92 -4.72 -3.62 -5.80
N THR A 93 -5.24 -3.72 -7.02
CA THR A 93 -5.50 -2.54 -7.88
C THR A 93 -6.49 -1.57 -7.29
N GLN A 94 -7.47 -2.03 -6.52
CA GLN A 94 -8.48 -1.20 -5.85
C GLN A 94 -7.85 -0.24 -4.81
N ILE A 95 -6.74 -0.62 -4.18
CA ILE A 95 -5.98 0.29 -3.31
C ILE A 95 -5.36 1.42 -4.14
N HIS A 96 -4.82 1.10 -5.32
CA HIS A 96 -4.27 2.10 -6.23
C HIS A 96 -5.34 3.09 -6.69
N ASP A 97 -6.52 2.59 -7.05
CA ASP A 97 -7.62 3.41 -7.50
C ASP A 97 -8.14 4.32 -6.39
N ALA A 98 -8.26 3.81 -5.16
CA ALA A 98 -8.64 4.63 -4.01
C ALA A 98 -7.61 5.75 -3.72
N ILE A 99 -6.30 5.47 -3.86
CA ILE A 99 -5.26 6.50 -3.71
C ILE A 99 -5.36 7.54 -4.82
N ARG A 100 -5.55 7.14 -6.09
CA ARG A 100 -5.70 8.07 -7.23
C ARG A 100 -6.93 8.97 -7.11
N GLN A 101 -8.01 8.49 -6.50
CA GLN A 101 -9.22 9.29 -6.28
C GLN A 101 -9.02 10.42 -5.25
N LEU A 102 -8.10 10.26 -4.31
CA LEU A 102 -7.90 11.17 -3.19
C LEU A 102 -6.61 11.98 -3.28
N THR A 103 -5.71 11.68 -4.21
CA THR A 103 -4.42 12.33 -4.35
C THR A 103 -4.00 12.45 -5.82
N ASP A 104 -3.17 13.46 -6.12
CA ASP A 104 -2.51 13.60 -7.42
C ASP A 104 -1.15 12.87 -7.47
N LEU A 105 -0.91 11.92 -6.56
CA LEU A 105 0.36 11.19 -6.53
C LEU A 105 0.48 10.20 -7.68
N GLU A 106 1.63 10.21 -8.35
CA GLU A 106 2.01 9.14 -9.26
C GLU A 106 2.29 7.86 -8.46
N ILE A 107 1.52 6.80 -8.68
CA ILE A 107 1.79 5.48 -8.08
C ILE A 107 2.83 4.78 -8.95
N CYS A 108 4.00 4.57 -8.37
CA CYS A 108 5.14 3.93 -9.04
C CYS A 108 5.33 2.51 -8.50
N PRO A 109 5.72 1.56 -9.36
CA PRO A 109 6.11 0.24 -8.90
C PRO A 109 7.41 0.34 -8.08
N VAL A 110 7.46 -0.39 -6.97
CA VAL A 110 8.63 -0.41 -6.07
C VAL A 110 9.89 -0.91 -6.77
N THR A 111 9.75 -1.71 -7.84
CA THR A 111 10.87 -2.17 -8.67
C THR A 111 11.72 -1.02 -9.24
N ARG A 112 11.15 0.17 -9.43
CA ARG A 112 11.93 1.35 -9.85
C ARG A 112 12.99 1.80 -8.85
N LEU A 113 12.91 1.33 -7.61
CA LEU A 113 13.87 1.64 -6.53
C LEU A 113 14.91 0.54 -6.33
N LEU A 114 14.81 -0.55 -7.10
CA LEU A 114 15.60 -1.75 -6.92
C LEU A 114 16.51 -1.97 -8.15
N PRO A 115 17.63 -2.70 -7.99
CA PRO A 115 18.46 -3.10 -9.12
C PRO A 115 17.70 -3.95 -10.12
N ASP A 116 18.19 -3.97 -11.36
CA ASP A 116 17.66 -4.82 -12.41
C ASP A 116 17.77 -6.31 -12.04
N GLY A 117 16.77 -7.10 -12.48
CA GLY A 117 16.76 -8.55 -12.28
C GLY A 117 15.93 -9.05 -11.08
N ILE A 118 15.38 -8.15 -10.26
CA ILE A 118 14.45 -8.53 -9.19
C ILE A 118 13.03 -8.61 -9.76
N SER A 119 12.36 -9.74 -9.52
CA SER A 119 10.98 -9.90 -10.00
C SER A 119 10.02 -8.94 -9.29
N PRO A 120 8.97 -8.46 -9.96
CA PRO A 120 7.97 -7.60 -9.32
C PRO A 120 7.35 -8.22 -8.07
N ASP A 121 7.06 -9.50 -8.08
CA ASP A 121 6.43 -10.22 -6.97
C ASP A 121 7.35 -10.26 -5.75
N GLU A 122 8.63 -10.55 -5.94
CA GLU A 122 9.63 -10.49 -4.87
C GLU A 122 9.81 -9.08 -4.32
N ALA A 123 9.84 -8.08 -5.20
CA ALA A 123 9.96 -6.68 -4.83
C ALA A 123 8.78 -6.21 -3.96
N TYR A 124 7.56 -6.64 -4.27
CA TYR A 124 6.37 -6.29 -3.49
C TYR A 124 6.34 -6.96 -2.13
N LEU A 125 6.69 -8.25 -2.05
CA LEU A 125 6.56 -9.04 -0.83
C LEU A 125 7.72 -8.83 0.14
N TYR A 126 8.94 -8.67 -0.36
CA TYR A 126 10.16 -8.67 0.44
C TYR A 126 11.05 -7.43 0.31
N PRO A 127 10.50 -6.20 0.26
CA PRO A 127 11.30 -5.00 -0.01
C PRO A 127 12.36 -4.74 1.08
N ARG A 128 12.10 -5.18 2.32
CA ARG A 128 13.06 -5.03 3.42
C ARG A 128 14.23 -5.99 3.29
N ALA A 129 13.97 -7.25 2.91
CA ALA A 129 15.03 -8.24 2.70
C ALA A 129 15.93 -7.84 1.54
N VAL A 130 15.34 -7.37 0.43
CA VAL A 130 16.09 -6.84 -0.72
C VAL A 130 16.93 -5.63 -0.31
N GLY A 131 16.33 -4.66 0.41
CA GLY A 131 17.04 -3.49 0.91
C GLY A 131 18.21 -3.83 1.83
N CYS A 132 18.07 -4.84 2.69
CA CYS A 132 19.17 -5.31 3.54
C CYS A 132 20.29 -5.99 2.74
N ALA A 133 19.95 -6.74 1.68
CA ALA A 133 20.93 -7.40 0.83
C ALA A 133 21.76 -6.44 -0.06
N LEU A 134 21.30 -5.19 -0.20
CA LEU A 134 21.98 -4.14 -0.96
C LEU A 134 22.84 -3.20 -0.11
N GLN A 135 22.86 -3.41 1.20
CA GLN A 135 23.70 -2.65 2.13
C GLN A 135 25.05 -3.38 2.28
N ASP A 136 25.99 -3.13 1.37
CA ASP A 136 27.41 -3.42 1.51
C ASP A 136 28.17 -2.21 2.06
#